data_48f3aa9cff788a7f73893bec9b9dae61
#
_entry.id   48f3aa9cff788a7f73893bec9b9dae61
#
_cell.length_a   1.000
_cell.length_b   1.000
_cell.length_c   1.000
_cell.angle_alpha   90.00
_cell.angle_beta   90.00
_cell.angle_gamma   90.00
#
_symmetry.space_group_name_H-M   'P 1'
#
loop_
_entity.id
_entity.type
_entity.pdbx_description
1 polymer ?
#
loop_
_entity_poly.entity_id
_entity_poly.type
_entity_poly.pdbx_seq_one_letter_code
_entity_poly.pdbx_strand_id
1 'polypeptide(L)'
;MHTIKKYANRKLYHTNQKQYITLDGIAKLVQDGEAVQVLDNESGEDITASILAQVVLQARGRSTPQLPTHILTGLIQVGGDTLN
;
A
#
# COMPACT_ATOMS: atom_id res chain seq x y z
N MET A 1 2.16 7.06 -11.62
CA MET A 1 1.69 6.64 -10.29
C MET A 1 0.56 5.63 -10.43
N HIS A 2 0.60 4.59 -9.62
CA HIS A 2 -0.46 3.59 -9.63
C HIS A 2 -1.52 3.98 -8.62
N THR A 3 -2.74 4.18 -9.09
CA THR A 3 -3.87 4.52 -8.22
C THR A 3 -4.71 3.28 -7.98
N ILE A 4 -4.88 2.94 -6.71
CA ILE A 4 -5.62 1.76 -6.29
C ILE A 4 -6.79 2.22 -5.42
N LYS A 5 -7.96 1.62 -5.64
CA LYS A 5 -9.16 1.92 -4.86
C LYS A 5 -9.54 0.72 -4.03
N LYS A 6 -9.85 0.96 -2.76
CA LYS A 6 -10.30 -0.09 -1.86
C LYS A 6 -11.83 -0.06 -1.77
N TYR A 7 -12.45 -1.18 -2.06
CA TYR A 7 -13.90 -1.34 -1.97
C TYR A 7 -14.31 -1.96 -0.63
N ALA A 8 -15.59 -1.85 -0.32
CA ALA A 8 -16.12 -2.23 0.98
C ALA A 8 -15.83 -3.67 1.41
N ASN A 9 -15.72 -4.59 0.47
CA ASN A 9 -15.46 -6.01 0.75
C ASN A 9 -13.96 -6.34 0.73
N ARG A 10 -13.12 -5.36 1.05
CA ARG A 10 -11.66 -5.49 1.11
C ARG A 10 -11.00 -5.79 -0.23
N LYS A 11 -11.70 -5.58 -1.31
CA LYS A 11 -11.12 -5.75 -2.64
C LYS A 11 -10.36 -4.50 -3.03
N LEU A 12 -9.21 -4.70 -3.64
CA LEU A 12 -8.35 -3.63 -4.13
C LEU A 12 -8.38 -3.66 -5.66
N TYR A 13 -8.63 -2.50 -6.27
CA TYR A 13 -8.75 -2.38 -7.70
C TYR A 13 -7.70 -1.42 -8.24
N HIS A 14 -6.89 -1.92 -9.17
CA HIS A 14 -5.85 -1.11 -9.82
C HIS A 14 -6.48 -0.37 -11.00
N THR A 15 -6.70 0.93 -10.84
CA THR A 15 -7.45 1.71 -11.82
C THR A 15 -6.72 1.86 -13.15
N ASN A 16 -5.41 1.99 -13.13
CA ASN A 16 -4.60 2.15 -14.35
C ASN A 16 -4.66 0.91 -15.24
N GLN A 17 -4.64 -0.27 -14.63
CA GLN A 17 -4.66 -1.53 -15.37
C GLN A 17 -6.05 -2.14 -15.45
N LYS A 18 -7.03 -1.51 -14.81
CA LYS A 18 -8.44 -1.94 -14.82
C LYS A 18 -8.59 -3.40 -14.39
N GLN A 19 -7.91 -3.78 -13.31
CA GLN A 19 -8.00 -5.13 -12.77
C GLN A 19 -7.80 -5.12 -11.27
N TYR A 20 -8.29 -6.16 -10.61
CA TYR A 20 -8.08 -6.31 -9.18
C TYR A 20 -6.62 -6.61 -8.87
N ILE A 21 -6.18 -6.17 -7.70
CA ILE A 21 -4.81 -6.37 -7.24
C ILE A 21 -4.85 -6.86 -5.79
N THR A 22 -3.86 -7.63 -5.40
CA THR A 22 -3.72 -8.12 -4.03
C THR A 22 -2.66 -7.31 -3.30
N LEU A 23 -2.57 -7.51 -1.98
CA LEU A 23 -1.49 -6.89 -1.19
C LEU A 23 -0.12 -7.34 -1.71
N ASP A 24 0.00 -8.60 -2.11
CA ASP A 24 1.26 -9.09 -2.71
C ASP A 24 1.58 -8.34 -4.00
N GLY A 25 0.56 -8.05 -4.81
CA GLY A 25 0.74 -7.28 -6.03
C GLY A 25 1.19 -5.86 -5.75
N ILE A 26 0.64 -5.23 -4.71
CA ILE A 26 1.07 -3.90 -4.29
C ILE A 26 2.51 -3.93 -3.79
N ALA A 27 2.86 -4.95 -3.01
CA ALA A 27 4.23 -5.13 -2.54
C ALA A 27 5.21 -5.21 -3.71
N LYS A 28 4.84 -5.92 -4.75
CA LYS A 28 5.69 -6.05 -5.93
C LYS A 28 5.89 -4.71 -6.64
N LEU A 29 4.84 -3.92 -6.77
CA LEU A 29 4.95 -2.59 -7.37
C LEU A 29 5.91 -1.71 -6.57
N VAL A 30 5.78 -1.76 -5.25
CA VAL A 30 6.64 -0.97 -4.35
C VAL A 30 8.10 -1.44 -4.46
N GLN A 31 8.33 -2.74 -4.52
CA GLN A 31 9.68 -3.30 -4.68
C GLN A 31 10.32 -2.87 -5.99
N ASP A 32 9.50 -2.70 -7.03
CA ASP A 32 9.97 -2.25 -8.33
C ASP A 32 10.24 -0.75 -8.37
N GLY A 33 10.01 -0.05 -7.27
CA GLY A 33 10.22 1.39 -7.18
C GLY A 33 9.06 2.22 -7.73
N GLU A 34 7.92 1.61 -7.96
CA GLU A 34 6.75 2.29 -8.48
C GLU A 34 6.02 3.07 -7.38
N ALA A 35 5.54 4.26 -7.70
CA ALA A 35 4.73 5.03 -6.78
C ALA A 35 3.31 4.49 -6.76
N VAL A 36 2.77 4.31 -5.55
CA VAL A 36 1.43 3.73 -5.35
C VAL A 36 0.62 4.66 -4.44
N GLN A 37 -0.63 4.88 -4.81
CA GLN A 37 -1.58 5.62 -3.99
C GLN A 37 -2.83 4.76 -3.82
N VAL A 38 -3.30 4.59 -2.59
CA VAL A 38 -4.50 3.81 -2.29
C VAL A 38 -5.56 4.74 -1.70
N LEU A 39 -6.74 4.74 -2.30
CA LEU A 39 -7.86 5.55 -1.86
C LEU A 39 -9.03 4.66 -1.47
N ASP A 40 -9.72 5.04 -0.40
CA ASP A 40 -10.97 4.37 -0.04
C ASP A 40 -12.06 4.80 -1.03
N ASN A 41 -12.71 3.82 -1.66
CA ASN A 41 -13.70 4.13 -2.70
C ASN A 41 -14.95 4.80 -2.13
N GLU A 42 -15.29 4.54 -0.88
CA GLU A 42 -16.49 5.12 -0.27
C GLU A 42 -16.25 6.53 0.25
N SER A 43 -15.17 6.74 0.98
CA SER A 43 -14.88 8.02 1.62
C SER A 43 -14.00 8.93 0.79
N GLY A 44 -13.25 8.37 -0.15
CA GLY A 44 -12.25 9.10 -0.92
C GLY A 44 -10.99 9.40 -0.14
N GLU A 45 -10.87 8.90 1.09
CA GLU A 45 -9.68 9.13 1.90
C GLU A 45 -8.47 8.41 1.34
N ASP A 46 -7.30 9.05 1.51
CA ASP A 46 -6.03 8.44 1.17
C ASP A 46 -5.63 7.49 2.30
N ILE A 47 -5.69 6.19 2.01
CA ILE A 47 -5.35 5.15 2.98
C ILE A 47 -4.05 4.44 2.61
N THR A 48 -3.20 5.10 1.83
CA THR A 48 -1.96 4.50 1.35
C THR A 48 -1.11 3.98 2.50
N ALA A 49 -0.93 4.80 3.54
CA ALA A 49 -0.10 4.40 4.69
C ALA A 49 -0.65 3.15 5.38
N SER A 50 -1.97 3.08 5.55
CA SER A 50 -2.62 1.91 6.17
C SER A 50 -2.40 0.64 5.34
N ILE A 51 -2.54 0.75 4.03
CA ILE A 51 -2.36 -0.40 3.13
C ILE A 51 -0.89 -0.81 3.10
N LEU A 52 0.03 0.14 3.05
CA LEU A 52 1.45 -0.18 3.06
C LEU A 52 1.86 -0.83 4.39
N ALA A 53 1.26 -0.41 5.51
CA ALA A 53 1.50 -1.07 6.78
C ALA A 53 1.06 -2.54 6.74
N GLN A 54 -0.08 -2.83 6.12
CA GLN A 54 -0.53 -4.22 5.95
C GLN A 54 0.42 -5.02 5.07
N VAL A 55 0.93 -4.40 4.01
CA VAL A 55 1.93 -5.03 3.14
C VAL A 55 3.18 -5.40 3.94
N VAL A 56 3.67 -4.49 4.77
CA VAL A 56 4.85 -4.73 5.60
C VAL A 56 4.61 -5.87 6.58
N LEU A 57 3.45 -5.89 7.24
CA LEU A 57 3.11 -6.96 8.17
C LEU A 57 3.04 -8.32 7.49
N GLN A 58 2.46 -8.37 6.30
CA GLN A 58 2.42 -9.61 5.52
C GLN A 58 3.82 -10.08 5.14
N ALA A 59 4.66 -9.16 4.72
CA ALA A 59 6.03 -9.49 4.32
C ALA A 59 6.83 -10.05 5.50
N ARG A 60 6.57 -9.57 6.71
CA ARG A 60 7.27 -10.06 7.90
C ARG A 60 6.86 -11.49 8.26
N GLY A 61 5.65 -11.88 7.92
CA GLY A 61 5.16 -13.23 8.18
C GLY A 61 5.57 -14.25 7.13
N ARG A 62 6.27 -13.82 6.09
CA ARG A 62 6.71 -14.68 4.98
C ARG A 62 8.20 -14.48 4.73
N SER A 63 8.84 -15.50 4.19
CA SER A 63 10.22 -15.38 3.72
C SER A 63 10.26 -14.71 2.35
N THR A 64 9.69 -13.51 2.26
CA THR A 64 9.63 -12.76 1.01
C THR A 64 10.74 -11.73 0.94
N PRO A 65 11.04 -11.22 -0.26
CA PRO A 65 12.03 -10.15 -0.41
C PRO A 65 11.66 -8.96 0.48
N GLN A 66 12.69 -8.32 1.01
CA GLN A 66 12.50 -7.16 1.88
C GLN A 66 11.97 -5.98 1.08
N LEU A 67 11.12 -5.19 1.71
CA LEU A 67 10.65 -3.94 1.11
C LEU A 67 11.76 -2.89 1.15
N PRO A 68 11.77 -1.97 0.17
CA PRO A 68 12.74 -0.89 0.18
C PRO A 68 12.67 -0.05 1.45
N THR A 69 13.84 0.40 1.91
CA THR A 69 13.93 1.19 3.15
C THR A 69 13.08 2.44 3.10
N HIS A 70 12.99 3.09 1.95
CA HIS A 70 12.21 4.34 1.85
C HIS A 70 10.73 4.15 2.15
N ILE A 71 10.19 2.94 1.92
CA ILE A 71 8.79 2.65 2.27
C ILE A 71 8.64 2.61 3.78
N LEU A 72 9.54 1.93 4.47
CA LEU A 72 9.51 1.86 5.93
C LEU A 72 9.69 3.25 6.55
N THR A 73 10.60 4.04 5.99
CA THR A 73 10.82 5.41 6.44
C THR A 73 9.58 6.26 6.27
N GLY A 74 8.90 6.13 5.13
CA GLY A 74 7.66 6.85 4.87
C GLY A 74 6.58 6.52 5.88
N LEU A 75 6.43 5.25 6.24
CA LEU A 75 5.47 4.83 7.25
C LEU A 75 5.80 5.40 8.63
N ILE A 76 7.07 5.42 8.98
CA ILE A 76 7.52 5.97 10.25
C ILE A 76 7.26 7.47 10.30
N GLN A 77 7.52 8.18 9.21
CA GLN A 77 7.28 9.61 9.15
C GLN A 77 5.80 9.95 9.34
N VAL A 78 4.92 9.19 8.69
CA VAL A 78 3.48 9.39 8.85
C VAL A 78 3.07 9.13 10.29
N GLY A 79 3.57 8.05 10.88
CA GLY A 79 3.30 7.74 12.27
C GLY A 79 3.86 8.79 13.22
N GLY A 80 5.05 9.30 12.95
CA GLY A 80 5.68 10.34 13.73
C GLY A 80 4.89 11.64 13.73
N ASP A 81 4.42 12.03 12.58
CA ASP A 81 3.58 13.22 12.44
C ASP A 81 2.29 13.08 13.25
N THR A 82 1.71 11.89 13.23
CA THR A 82 0.48 11.63 13.99
C THR A 82 0.73 11.69 15.49
N LEU A 83 1.86 11.17 15.93
CA LEU A 83 2.20 11.12 17.36
C LEU A 83 2.63 12.47 17.92
N ASN A 84 3.13 13.33 17.07
CA ASN A 84 3.60 14.65 17.49
C ASN A 84 2.49 15.69 17.45
#